data_874fdbceea4bfadc60d12a96f1ef622a
#
_entry.id   874fdbceea4bfadc60d12a96f1ef622a
#
_cell.length_a   1.000
_cell.length_b   1.000
_cell.length_c   1.000
_cell.angle_alpha   90.00
_cell.angle_beta   90.00
_cell.angle_gamma   90.00
#
_symmetry.space_group_name_H-M   'P 1'
#
loop_
_entity.id
_entity.type
_entity.pdbx_description
1 polymer ?
#
loop_
_entity_poly.entity_id
_entity_poly.type
_entity_poly.pdbx_seq_one_letter_code
_entity_poly.pdbx_strand_id
1 'polypeptide(L)'
;MNLQAYPELTLSLQWANPRKDTAFTAHRLALPRHAVTRAIKHTIVHPLALIKGHQANSRAHAAEITVRIVDAVEGQALNRQYRAKDYATNVLTFDYALSPVLSADLVLCAPVLAREAAEQGKDLRAHYIHLLVHGTLHAMGYDHEHSQTGAARMEALEVLILQGLGVVNPYEA
;
A
#
# COMPACT_ATOMS: atom_id res chain seq x y z
N MET A 1 -1.50 -15.91 -29.18
CA MET A 1 -0.98 -15.41 -27.87
C MET A 1 -2.01 -14.46 -27.29
N ASN A 2 -2.74 -14.89 -26.28
CA ASN A 2 -3.58 -13.96 -25.53
C ASN A 2 -2.66 -13.03 -24.75
N LEU A 3 -2.50 -11.81 -25.24
CA LEU A 3 -1.99 -10.71 -24.45
C LEU A 3 -3.03 -10.50 -23.35
N GLN A 4 -2.79 -11.09 -22.19
CA GLN A 4 -3.59 -10.88 -21.01
C GLN A 4 -3.45 -9.40 -20.66
N ALA A 5 -4.47 -8.61 -20.99
CA ALA A 5 -4.47 -7.18 -20.69
C ALA A 5 -4.27 -7.04 -19.18
N TYR A 6 -3.23 -6.32 -18.77
CA TYR A 6 -3.04 -5.96 -17.37
C TYR A 6 -4.22 -5.11 -16.91
N PRO A 7 -4.69 -5.27 -15.67
CA PRO A 7 -5.78 -4.45 -15.17
C PRO A 7 -5.43 -2.98 -15.28
N GLU A 8 -6.36 -2.20 -15.80
CA GLU A 8 -6.23 -0.75 -15.86
C GLU A 8 -6.34 -0.18 -14.44
N LEU A 9 -5.38 0.64 -14.03
CA LEU A 9 -5.38 1.28 -12.72
C LEU A 9 -5.91 2.71 -12.82
N THR A 10 -7.02 2.98 -12.13
CA THR A 10 -7.48 4.33 -11.82
C THR A 10 -7.02 4.69 -10.40
N LEU A 11 -6.12 5.65 -10.29
CA LEU A 11 -5.54 6.09 -9.02
C LEU A 11 -6.04 7.47 -8.65
N SER A 12 -6.64 7.60 -7.46
CA SER A 12 -6.86 8.87 -6.78
C SER A 12 -5.79 9.05 -5.69
N LEU A 13 -4.96 10.07 -5.82
CA LEU A 13 -3.96 10.44 -4.80
C LEU A 13 -4.40 11.71 -4.10
N GLN A 14 -4.67 11.61 -2.81
CA GLN A 14 -5.19 12.68 -1.97
C GLN A 14 -4.22 13.04 -0.85
N TRP A 15 -4.06 14.32 -0.61
CA TRP A 15 -3.29 14.87 0.52
C TRP A 15 -4.24 15.63 1.43
N ALA A 16 -4.32 15.24 2.69
CA ALA A 16 -5.17 15.89 3.68
C ALA A 16 -4.73 17.33 4.01
N ASN A 17 -3.47 17.62 3.73
CA ASN A 17 -2.85 18.89 4.02
C ASN A 17 -2.75 19.75 2.76
N PRO A 18 -3.14 21.04 2.80
CA PRO A 18 -3.04 21.94 1.65
C PRO A 18 -1.60 22.09 1.14
N ARG A 19 -1.42 22.30 -0.16
CA ARG A 19 -0.08 22.49 -0.78
C ARG A 19 0.72 23.64 -0.17
N LYS A 20 0.05 24.62 0.42
CA LYS A 20 0.68 25.78 1.07
C LYS A 20 1.29 25.45 2.43
N ASP A 21 0.88 24.35 3.03
CA ASP A 21 1.44 23.89 4.29
C ASP A 21 2.76 23.15 4.06
N THR A 22 3.81 23.58 4.72
CA THR A 22 5.15 23.03 4.57
C THR A 22 5.34 21.70 5.31
N ALA A 23 4.43 21.31 6.20
CA ALA A 23 4.53 20.09 6.99
C ALA A 23 4.65 18.81 6.13
N PHE A 24 4.05 18.81 4.93
CA PHE A 24 4.07 17.66 4.03
C PHE A 24 5.01 17.81 2.82
N THR A 25 5.82 18.85 2.78
CA THR A 25 6.72 19.10 1.64
C THR A 25 7.67 17.94 1.39
N ALA A 26 8.35 17.44 2.43
CA ALA A 26 9.24 16.29 2.32
C ALA A 26 8.51 15.02 1.88
N HIS A 27 7.29 14.81 2.36
CA HIS A 27 6.45 13.68 1.98
C HIS A 27 6.03 13.74 0.52
N ARG A 28 5.64 14.91 0.02
CA ARG A 28 5.28 15.10 -1.39
C ARG A 28 6.47 14.86 -2.32
N LEU A 29 7.66 15.29 -1.92
CA LEU A 29 8.90 15.03 -2.68
C LEU A 29 9.27 13.55 -2.67
N ALA A 30 9.10 12.89 -1.52
CA ALA A 30 9.38 11.45 -1.39
C ALA A 30 8.39 10.59 -2.18
N LEU A 31 7.13 11.04 -2.33
CA LEU A 31 6.05 10.24 -2.91
C LEU A 31 5.38 10.95 -4.10
N PRO A 32 6.07 11.12 -5.23
CA PRO A 32 5.42 11.63 -6.43
C PRO A 32 4.42 10.61 -7.00
N ARG A 33 3.40 11.11 -7.71
CA ARG A 33 2.32 10.26 -8.24
C ARG A 33 2.80 9.05 -9.04
N HIS A 34 3.84 9.21 -9.85
CA HIS A 34 4.36 8.10 -10.65
C HIS A 34 4.95 6.98 -9.81
N ALA A 35 5.53 7.29 -8.64
CA ALA A 35 6.03 6.29 -7.71
C ALA A 35 4.89 5.48 -7.08
N VAL A 36 3.79 6.16 -6.69
CA VAL A 36 2.59 5.51 -6.19
C VAL A 36 1.99 4.57 -7.25
N THR A 37 1.81 5.08 -8.46
CA THR A 37 1.27 4.32 -9.59
C THR A 37 2.12 3.08 -9.86
N ARG A 38 3.44 3.24 -9.91
CA ARG A 38 4.37 2.14 -10.17
C ARG A 38 4.31 1.06 -9.08
N ALA A 39 4.31 1.45 -7.81
CA ALA A 39 4.24 0.52 -6.69
C ALA A 39 2.96 -0.31 -6.72
N ILE A 40 1.82 0.32 -6.90
CA ILE A 40 0.51 -0.36 -6.93
C ILE A 40 0.39 -1.26 -8.17
N LYS A 41 0.71 -0.75 -9.36
CA LYS A 41 0.67 -1.57 -10.59
C LYS A 41 1.57 -2.79 -10.50
N HIS A 42 2.81 -2.60 -10.05
CA HIS A 42 3.77 -3.69 -9.94
C HIS A 42 3.28 -4.79 -8.96
N THR A 43 2.59 -4.39 -7.90
CA THR A 43 2.00 -5.32 -6.95
C THR A 43 0.82 -6.09 -7.57
N ILE A 44 -0.11 -5.39 -8.21
CA ILE A 44 -1.33 -5.98 -8.76
C ILE A 44 -1.01 -6.99 -9.87
N VAL A 45 -0.02 -6.71 -10.70
CA VAL A 45 0.34 -7.58 -11.85
C VAL A 45 1.38 -8.63 -11.49
N HIS A 46 1.91 -8.65 -10.28
CA HIS A 46 2.96 -9.58 -9.91
C HIS A 46 2.49 -11.04 -10.03
N PRO A 47 3.21 -11.91 -10.77
CA PRO A 47 2.73 -13.27 -11.06
C PRO A 47 2.40 -14.09 -9.83
N LEU A 48 3.21 -13.96 -8.77
CA LEU A 48 2.99 -14.69 -7.52
C LEU A 48 1.81 -14.15 -6.72
N ALA A 49 1.53 -12.84 -6.79
CA ALA A 49 0.36 -12.23 -6.15
C ALA A 49 -0.94 -12.70 -6.82
N LEU A 50 -0.96 -12.87 -8.13
CA LEU A 50 -2.13 -13.36 -8.87
C LEU A 50 -2.43 -14.84 -8.60
N ILE A 51 -1.44 -15.66 -8.31
CA ILE A 51 -1.60 -17.13 -8.14
C ILE A 51 -2.28 -17.48 -6.83
N LYS A 52 -2.07 -16.70 -5.78
CA LYS A 52 -2.57 -17.04 -4.43
C LYS A 52 -3.99 -16.59 -4.12
N GLY A 53 -4.46 -15.57 -4.77
CA GLY A 53 -5.70 -14.91 -4.35
C GLY A 53 -6.95 -15.51 -4.96
N HIS A 54 -6.91 -16.19 -6.13
CA HIS A 54 -8.15 -16.42 -6.86
C HIS A 54 -8.11 -17.57 -7.85
N GLN A 55 -9.26 -18.23 -7.99
CA GLN A 55 -9.57 -19.09 -9.11
C GLN A 55 -9.32 -18.32 -10.43
N ALA A 56 -8.76 -18.99 -11.40
CA ALA A 56 -8.36 -18.41 -12.69
C ALA A 56 -9.44 -17.57 -13.41
N ASN A 57 -10.71 -17.73 -13.02
CA ASN A 57 -11.85 -17.06 -13.62
C ASN A 57 -12.31 -15.76 -12.92
N SER A 58 -11.66 -15.35 -11.84
CA SER A 58 -12.09 -14.19 -11.04
C SER A 58 -11.07 -13.05 -10.96
N ARG A 59 -10.21 -12.91 -11.98
CA ARG A 59 -9.25 -11.80 -12.02
C ARG A 59 -9.97 -10.49 -12.23
N ALA A 60 -9.56 -9.48 -11.46
CA ALA A 60 -10.00 -8.11 -11.70
C ALA A 60 -9.56 -7.64 -13.09
N HIS A 61 -10.47 -7.02 -13.83
CA HIS A 61 -10.17 -6.42 -15.14
C HIS A 61 -9.59 -5.03 -15.00
N ALA A 62 -9.89 -4.37 -13.88
CA ALA A 62 -9.44 -3.03 -13.54
C ALA A 62 -9.21 -2.91 -12.03
N ALA A 63 -8.51 -1.86 -11.62
CA ALA A 63 -8.33 -1.50 -10.24
C ALA A 63 -8.65 -0.02 -10.02
N GLU A 64 -9.42 0.27 -9.00
CA GLU A 64 -9.73 1.62 -8.54
C GLU A 64 -9.18 1.78 -7.12
N ILE A 65 -8.07 2.48 -6.98
CA ILE A 65 -7.38 2.63 -5.71
C ILE A 65 -7.31 4.11 -5.35
N THR A 66 -7.75 4.45 -4.15
CA THR A 66 -7.48 5.74 -3.53
C THR A 66 -6.32 5.60 -2.56
N VAL A 67 -5.34 6.48 -2.66
CA VAL A 67 -4.28 6.64 -1.67
C VAL A 67 -4.44 8.00 -1.03
N ARG A 68 -4.69 8.02 0.27
CA ARG A 68 -4.85 9.25 1.04
C ARG A 68 -3.72 9.37 2.07
N ILE A 69 -3.00 10.46 2.01
CA ILE A 69 -1.94 10.80 2.96
C ILE A 69 -2.53 11.75 4.01
N VAL A 70 -2.49 11.34 5.27
CA VAL A 70 -3.12 12.06 6.38
C VAL A 70 -2.12 12.51 7.44
N ASP A 71 -2.54 13.46 8.26
CA ASP A 71 -1.83 13.84 9.48
C ASP A 71 -2.15 12.89 10.65
N ALA A 72 -1.53 13.13 11.81
CA ALA A 72 -1.73 12.28 12.99
C ALA A 72 -3.16 12.35 13.53
N VAL A 73 -3.82 13.50 13.45
CA VAL A 73 -5.18 13.71 13.96
C VAL A 73 -6.18 12.90 13.15
N GLU A 74 -6.15 13.03 11.82
CA GLU A 74 -7.03 12.25 10.94
C GLU A 74 -6.70 10.75 11.01
N GLY A 75 -5.41 10.39 11.04
CA GLY A 75 -4.98 8.99 11.16
C GLY A 75 -5.46 8.33 12.44
N GLN A 76 -5.37 9.01 13.58
CA GLN A 76 -5.89 8.53 14.85
C GLN A 76 -7.42 8.39 14.83
N ALA A 77 -8.13 9.39 14.30
CA ALA A 77 -9.58 9.36 14.20
C ALA A 77 -10.07 8.18 13.35
N LEU A 78 -9.45 7.92 12.21
CA LEU A 78 -9.79 6.79 11.35
C LEU A 78 -9.49 5.44 12.02
N ASN A 79 -8.34 5.30 12.66
CA ASN A 79 -7.97 4.06 13.35
C ASN A 79 -8.91 3.76 14.54
N ARG A 80 -9.29 4.80 15.28
CA ARG A 80 -10.27 4.70 16.38
C ARG A 80 -11.65 4.31 15.88
N GLN A 81 -12.11 4.95 14.80
CA GLN A 81 -13.46 4.70 14.26
C GLN A 81 -13.59 3.28 13.68
N TYR A 82 -12.59 2.80 12.93
CA TYR A 82 -12.69 1.57 12.15
C TYR A 82 -12.02 0.36 12.79
N ARG A 83 -11.05 0.56 13.69
CA ARG A 83 -10.32 -0.52 14.36
C ARG A 83 -10.41 -0.46 15.89
N ALA A 84 -11.12 0.51 16.45
CA ALA A 84 -11.24 0.75 17.89
C ALA A 84 -9.88 0.93 18.60
N LYS A 85 -8.87 1.49 17.89
CA LYS A 85 -7.53 1.75 18.41
C LYS A 85 -7.28 3.25 18.47
N ASP A 86 -6.99 3.77 19.66
CA ASP A 86 -6.87 5.21 19.93
C ASP A 86 -5.43 5.73 19.72
N TYR A 87 -4.84 5.41 18.58
CA TYR A 87 -3.55 5.92 18.12
C TYR A 87 -3.49 5.96 16.61
N ALA A 88 -2.63 6.82 16.05
CA ALA A 88 -2.38 6.84 14.62
C ALA A 88 -1.49 5.64 14.24
N THR A 89 -1.93 4.85 13.27
CA THR A 89 -1.13 3.76 12.67
C THR A 89 -0.50 4.21 11.35
N ASN A 90 0.45 3.45 10.82
CA ASN A 90 1.15 3.79 9.58
C ASN A 90 0.25 3.66 8.35
N VAL A 91 -0.45 2.56 8.19
CA VAL A 91 -1.36 2.31 7.06
C VAL A 91 -2.66 1.66 7.51
N LEU A 92 -3.76 2.12 6.92
CA LEU A 92 -5.08 1.48 7.00
C LEU A 92 -5.50 1.11 5.58
N THR A 93 -5.98 -0.12 5.42
CA THR A 93 -6.53 -0.61 4.16
C THR A 93 -8.03 -0.84 4.31
N PHE A 94 -8.80 -0.22 3.44
CA PHE A 94 -10.24 -0.41 3.33
C PHE A 94 -10.52 -1.11 2.00
N ASP A 95 -10.77 -2.40 2.04
CA ASP A 95 -11.05 -3.23 0.88
C ASP A 95 -12.56 -3.31 0.64
N TYR A 96 -12.99 -3.00 -0.57
CA TYR A 96 -14.41 -2.97 -0.96
C TYR A 96 -14.80 -4.11 -1.88
N ALA A 97 -13.96 -4.42 -2.86
CA ALA A 97 -14.21 -5.47 -3.83
C ALA A 97 -12.90 -6.02 -4.39
N LEU A 98 -12.89 -7.34 -4.69
CA LEU A 98 -11.76 -8.02 -5.30
C LEU A 98 -11.93 -8.15 -6.82
N SER A 99 -13.16 -8.28 -7.30
CA SER A 99 -13.52 -8.44 -8.71
C SER A 99 -14.97 -8.00 -8.93
N PRO A 100 -15.39 -7.64 -10.15
CA PRO A 100 -14.59 -7.53 -11.39
C PRO A 100 -13.59 -6.38 -11.37
N VAL A 101 -13.76 -5.42 -10.47
CA VAL A 101 -12.86 -4.27 -10.24
C VAL A 101 -12.29 -4.40 -8.83
N LEU A 102 -10.96 -4.43 -8.72
CA LEU A 102 -10.29 -4.34 -7.42
C LEU A 102 -10.49 -2.92 -6.88
N SER A 103 -11.19 -2.78 -5.78
CA SER A 103 -11.52 -1.47 -5.21
C SER A 103 -11.09 -1.39 -3.76
N ALA A 104 -10.27 -0.38 -3.43
CA ALA A 104 -9.76 -0.17 -2.08
C ALA A 104 -9.30 1.26 -1.84
N ASP A 105 -9.29 1.66 -0.57
CA ASP A 105 -8.64 2.87 -0.09
C ASP A 105 -7.45 2.49 0.81
N LEU A 106 -6.31 3.12 0.56
CA LEU A 106 -5.11 3.03 1.40
C LEU A 106 -4.90 4.38 2.07
N VAL A 107 -4.90 4.40 3.40
CA VAL A 107 -4.66 5.61 4.20
C VAL A 107 -3.31 5.51 4.88
N LEU A 108 -2.40 6.42 4.55
CA LEU A 108 -1.04 6.46 5.07
C LEU A 108 -0.86 7.69 5.97
N CYS A 109 -0.41 7.48 7.20
CA CYS A 109 -0.20 8.56 8.15
C CYS A 109 1.24 9.11 8.06
N ALA A 110 1.40 10.29 7.47
CA ALA A 110 2.70 10.88 7.17
C ALA A 110 3.61 11.01 8.41
N PRO A 111 3.17 11.56 9.57
CA PRO A 111 4.04 11.65 10.72
C PRO A 111 4.52 10.32 11.27
N VAL A 112 3.67 9.28 11.20
CA VAL A 112 4.06 7.93 11.64
C VAL A 112 5.11 7.33 10.71
N LEU A 113 4.93 7.48 9.38
CA LEU A 113 5.90 6.99 8.41
C LEU A 113 7.26 7.70 8.56
N ALA A 114 7.26 9.01 8.78
CA ALA A 114 8.50 9.78 9.00
C ALA A 114 9.24 9.29 10.25
N ARG A 115 8.53 9.06 11.35
CA ARG A 115 9.10 8.54 12.59
C ARG A 115 9.66 7.14 12.40
N GLU A 116 8.90 6.23 11.81
CA GLU A 116 9.33 4.85 11.57
C GLU A 116 10.56 4.80 10.64
N ALA A 117 10.56 5.57 9.57
CA ALA A 117 11.70 5.64 8.66
C ALA A 117 12.96 6.11 9.37
N ALA A 118 12.87 7.15 10.21
CA ALA A 118 13.98 7.66 11.00
C ALA A 118 14.48 6.62 12.04
N GLU A 119 13.57 6.00 12.78
CA GLU A 119 13.89 4.99 13.79
C GLU A 119 14.56 3.75 13.19
N GLN A 120 14.14 3.36 11.97
CA GLN A 120 14.66 2.18 11.27
C GLN A 120 15.85 2.51 10.34
N GLY A 121 16.27 3.75 10.26
CA GLY A 121 17.33 4.19 9.36
C GLY A 121 17.00 3.97 7.87
N LYS A 122 15.73 4.07 7.49
CA LYS A 122 15.25 3.86 6.13
C LYS A 122 14.99 5.18 5.43
N ASP A 123 15.16 5.18 4.10
CA ASP A 123 14.70 6.27 3.25
C ASP A 123 13.18 6.40 3.30
N LEU A 124 12.67 7.63 3.42
CA LEU A 124 11.24 7.90 3.54
C LEU A 124 10.45 7.38 2.32
N ARG A 125 10.99 7.57 1.11
CA ARG A 125 10.38 7.04 -0.12
C ARG A 125 10.31 5.51 -0.11
N ALA A 126 11.38 4.84 0.27
CA ALA A 126 11.42 3.39 0.37
C ALA A 126 10.39 2.87 1.38
N HIS A 127 10.22 3.56 2.50
CA HIS A 127 9.23 3.21 3.50
C HIS A 127 7.80 3.38 3.00
N TYR A 128 7.50 4.48 2.30
CA TYR A 128 6.21 4.67 1.62
C TYR A 128 5.92 3.57 0.61
N ILE A 129 6.88 3.23 -0.23
CA ILE A 129 6.71 2.17 -1.26
C ILE A 129 6.44 0.83 -0.59
N HIS A 130 7.15 0.50 0.49
CA HIS A 130 6.90 -0.71 1.28
C HIS A 130 5.45 -0.78 1.76
N LEU A 131 4.93 0.29 2.38
CA LEU A 131 3.57 0.29 2.90
C LEU A 131 2.50 0.33 1.81
N LEU A 132 2.79 0.90 0.65
CA LEU A 132 1.90 0.82 -0.52
C LEU A 132 1.81 -0.62 -1.06
N VAL A 133 2.92 -1.32 -1.15
CA VAL A 133 2.95 -2.74 -1.52
C VAL A 133 2.18 -3.58 -0.50
N HIS A 134 2.46 -3.40 0.78
CA HIS A 134 1.79 -4.08 1.88
C HIS A 134 0.27 -3.86 1.87
N GLY A 135 -0.17 -2.60 1.80
CA GLY A 135 -1.58 -2.25 1.75
C GLY A 135 -2.28 -2.75 0.49
N THR A 136 -1.61 -2.74 -0.65
CA THR A 136 -2.15 -3.28 -1.90
C THR A 136 -2.33 -4.80 -1.82
N LEU A 137 -1.41 -5.52 -1.23
CA LEU A 137 -1.56 -6.96 -0.99
C LEU A 137 -2.73 -7.26 -0.07
N HIS A 138 -2.93 -6.47 1.00
CA HIS A 138 -4.12 -6.58 1.83
C HIS A 138 -5.41 -6.36 1.04
N ALA A 139 -5.44 -5.33 0.19
CA ALA A 139 -6.58 -5.05 -0.69
C ALA A 139 -6.87 -6.22 -1.65
N MET A 140 -5.84 -7.00 -2.03
CA MET A 140 -5.96 -8.19 -2.86
C MET A 140 -6.36 -9.45 -2.07
N GLY A 141 -6.63 -9.34 -0.80
CA GLY A 141 -7.09 -10.43 0.06
C GLY A 141 -6.00 -11.17 0.84
N TYR A 142 -4.74 -10.70 0.79
CA TYR A 142 -3.67 -11.28 1.63
C TYR A 142 -3.84 -10.82 3.08
N ASP A 143 -3.72 -11.77 4.00
CA ASP A 143 -3.84 -11.51 5.43
C ASP A 143 -2.65 -12.11 6.17
N HIS A 144 -2.08 -11.33 7.09
CA HIS A 144 -0.98 -11.76 7.95
C HIS A 144 -1.40 -11.93 9.42
N GLU A 145 -2.63 -11.52 9.78
CA GLU A 145 -3.06 -11.46 11.19
C GLU A 145 -3.52 -12.81 11.73
N HIS A 146 -3.91 -13.75 10.87
CA HIS A 146 -4.57 -14.99 11.30
C HIS A 146 -3.69 -16.24 11.30
N SER A 147 -2.47 -16.19 10.76
CA SER A 147 -1.51 -17.29 10.87
C SER A 147 -0.06 -16.85 10.68
N GLN A 148 0.86 -17.49 11.40
CA GLN A 148 2.31 -17.27 11.20
C GLN A 148 2.76 -17.66 9.78
N THR A 149 2.17 -18.70 9.20
CA THR A 149 2.46 -19.13 7.83
C THR A 149 1.98 -18.10 6.81
N GLY A 150 0.80 -17.51 7.02
CA GLY A 150 0.26 -16.43 6.19
C GLY A 150 1.14 -15.18 6.24
N ALA A 151 1.58 -14.79 7.44
CA ALA A 151 2.50 -13.67 7.64
C ALA A 151 3.82 -13.87 6.90
N ALA A 152 4.47 -15.03 7.08
CA ALA A 152 5.73 -15.35 6.41
C ALA A 152 5.62 -15.34 4.87
N ARG A 153 4.51 -15.85 4.34
CA ARG A 153 4.25 -15.82 2.90
C ARG A 153 4.05 -14.41 2.36
N MET A 154 3.32 -13.58 3.08
CA MET A 154 3.08 -12.19 2.70
C MET A 154 4.39 -11.39 2.73
N GLU A 155 5.21 -11.53 3.78
CA GLU A 155 6.52 -10.89 3.87
C GLU A 155 7.45 -11.32 2.74
N ALA A 156 7.52 -12.63 2.42
CA ALA A 156 8.31 -13.13 1.31
C ALA A 156 7.87 -12.53 -0.04
N LEU A 157 6.56 -12.40 -0.25
CA LEU A 157 6.02 -11.79 -1.46
C LEU A 157 6.30 -10.29 -1.52
N GLU A 158 6.18 -9.58 -0.40
CA GLU A 158 6.56 -8.17 -0.31
C GLU A 158 8.01 -7.94 -0.70
N VAL A 159 8.92 -8.76 -0.17
CA VAL A 159 10.36 -8.67 -0.49
C VAL A 159 10.61 -8.83 -1.99
N LEU A 160 9.98 -9.80 -2.64
CA LEU A 160 10.12 -10.02 -4.09
C LEU A 160 9.58 -8.84 -4.91
N ILE A 161 8.42 -8.32 -4.54
CA ILE A 161 7.81 -7.16 -5.20
C ILE A 161 8.69 -5.92 -5.02
N LEU A 162 9.13 -5.65 -3.81
CA LEU A 162 10.00 -4.52 -3.48
C LEU A 162 11.34 -4.59 -4.20
N GLN A 163 11.91 -5.77 -4.31
CA GLN A 163 13.14 -6.01 -5.05
C GLN A 163 12.98 -5.61 -6.53
N GLY A 164 11.87 -5.96 -7.16
CA GLY A 164 11.52 -5.53 -8.51
C GLY A 164 11.31 -4.01 -8.66
N LEU A 165 11.01 -3.32 -7.55
CA LEU A 165 10.88 -1.86 -7.48
C LEU A 165 12.20 -1.15 -7.10
N GLY A 166 13.28 -1.89 -6.88
CA GLY A 166 14.57 -1.35 -6.46
C GLY A 166 14.63 -0.94 -4.99
N VAL A 167 13.75 -1.50 -4.15
CA VAL A 167 13.71 -1.24 -2.72
C VAL A 167 14.35 -2.40 -1.96
N VAL A 168 15.26 -2.07 -1.04
CA VAL A 168 15.96 -3.05 -0.20
C VAL A 168 14.95 -3.77 0.70
N ASN A 169 15.24 -5.04 1.02
CA ASN A 169 14.42 -5.85 1.92
C ASN A 169 14.16 -5.11 3.25
N PRO A 170 12.91 -4.76 3.57
CA PRO A 170 12.59 -3.99 4.77
C PRO A 170 12.73 -4.78 6.08
N TYR A 171 12.82 -6.10 6.00
CA TYR A 171 12.90 -7.02 7.14
C TYR A 171 14.34 -7.42 7.51
N GLU A 172 15.30 -7.03 6.70
CA GLU A 172 16.72 -7.19 7.01
C GLU A 172 17.24 -5.98 7.78
N ALA A 173 17.91 -6.26 8.85
CA ALA A 173 18.57 -5.23 9.67
C ALA A 173 19.80 -4.64 8.97
#